data_be8cb4b40dfa29cad648acb3e3d8cbd2
#
_entry.id   be8cb4b40dfa29cad648acb3e3d8cbd2
#
_cell.length_a   1.000
_cell.length_b   1.000
_cell.length_c   1.000
_cell.angle_alpha   90.00
_cell.angle_beta   90.00
_cell.angle_gamma   90.00
#
_symmetry.space_group_name_H-M   'P 1'
#
loop_
_entity.id
_entity.type
_entity.pdbx_description
1 polymer ?
#
loop_
_entity_poly.entity_id
_entity_poly.type
_entity_poly.pdbx_seq_one_letter_code
_entity_poly.pdbx_strand_id
1 'polypeptide(L)'
;MTNNAGKTKQIRTKKTLTSITWILIVGGLIATLAVWLFAKPIVLTTNTIPTGFSVQGVAINQTSGYVDYRHLASNGVDYVYLRATTGTSFVDDSYQSSYNRARSAQLKVGSIQVYDASVDASTQAQYFIDNVGNRVGQLPIAFYVTDNQIDTQASIDRLAKLIQILNTHYNKSTVIYTTPSVQSKLSSTISGTKYWLIDTHTTNKSNKNQFIQYSEDHTIGSGLKAIKMPTSVFNGTEKEFEDIK
;
A
#
# COMPACT_ATOMS: atom_id res chain seq x y z
N MET A 1 6.50 7.59 -89.87
CA MET A 1 7.32 7.75 -88.64
C MET A 1 6.65 8.80 -87.76
N THR A 2 5.78 8.44 -86.90
CA THR A 2 5.25 9.36 -85.88
C THR A 2 4.56 8.57 -84.76
N ASN A 3 4.86 8.96 -83.53
CA ASN A 3 4.09 8.67 -82.31
C ASN A 3 4.33 7.35 -81.55
N ASN A 4 5.50 7.24 -80.93
CA ASN A 4 5.63 6.33 -79.79
C ASN A 4 6.26 6.98 -78.48
N ALA A 5 6.62 8.28 -78.53
CA ALA A 5 7.23 8.96 -77.41
C ALA A 5 6.25 9.45 -76.29
N GLY A 6 4.99 9.66 -76.67
CA GLY A 6 3.99 10.22 -75.74
C GLY A 6 3.37 9.20 -74.78
N LYS A 7 3.26 7.93 -75.17
CA LYS A 7 2.63 6.89 -74.28
C LYS A 7 3.48 6.43 -73.14
N THR A 8 4.78 6.41 -73.31
CA THR A 8 5.71 5.93 -72.27
C THR A 8 5.83 6.91 -71.09
N LYS A 9 5.71 8.20 -71.35
CA LYS A 9 5.81 9.25 -70.30
C LYS A 9 4.54 9.31 -69.41
N GLN A 10 3.38 9.02 -69.97
CA GLN A 10 2.09 9.03 -69.28
C GLN A 10 1.92 7.80 -68.36
N ILE A 11 2.47 6.65 -68.73
CA ILE A 11 2.43 5.41 -67.94
C ILE A 11 3.40 5.49 -66.76
N ARG A 12 4.56 6.16 -66.93
CA ARG A 12 5.53 6.33 -65.86
C ARG A 12 5.06 7.28 -64.75
N THR A 13 4.40 8.37 -65.09
CA THR A 13 3.82 9.31 -64.14
C THR A 13 2.65 8.72 -63.37
N LYS A 14 1.78 7.91 -63.99
CA LYS A 14 0.69 7.23 -63.25
C LYS A 14 1.18 6.18 -62.29
N LYS A 15 2.23 5.40 -62.63
CA LYS A 15 2.82 4.41 -61.71
C LYS A 15 3.53 5.04 -60.53
N THR A 16 4.21 6.14 -60.67
CA THR A 16 4.86 6.87 -59.56
C THR A 16 3.83 7.53 -58.66
N LEU A 17 2.74 8.09 -59.20
CA LEU A 17 1.68 8.71 -58.42
C LEU A 17 0.94 7.67 -57.55
N THR A 18 0.64 6.48 -58.09
CA THR A 18 0.03 5.37 -57.34
C THR A 18 0.95 4.83 -56.26
N SER A 19 2.26 4.72 -56.51
CA SER A 19 3.23 4.26 -55.51
C SER A 19 3.37 5.23 -54.34
N ILE A 20 3.38 6.54 -54.59
CA ILE A 20 3.42 7.57 -53.55
C ILE A 20 2.14 7.55 -52.69
N THR A 21 0.98 7.37 -53.32
CA THR A 21 -0.30 7.27 -52.60
C THR A 21 -0.34 6.03 -51.67
N TRP A 22 0.17 4.90 -52.12
CA TRP A 22 0.26 3.70 -51.31
C TRP A 22 1.26 3.86 -50.14
N ILE A 23 2.37 4.53 -50.32
CA ILE A 23 3.35 4.81 -49.25
C ILE A 23 2.72 5.70 -48.16
N LEU A 24 1.96 6.73 -48.55
CA LEU A 24 1.26 7.61 -47.63
C LEU A 24 0.17 6.88 -46.82
N ILE A 25 -0.59 5.99 -47.49
CA ILE A 25 -1.64 5.20 -46.83
C ILE A 25 -1.00 4.21 -45.82
N VAL A 26 0.03 3.49 -46.23
CA VAL A 26 0.73 2.54 -45.35
C VAL A 26 1.44 3.28 -44.20
N GLY A 27 2.08 4.42 -44.49
CA GLY A 27 2.69 5.26 -43.43
C GLY A 27 1.65 5.81 -42.46
N GLY A 28 0.47 6.24 -42.94
CA GLY A 28 -0.62 6.67 -42.08
C GLY A 28 -1.19 5.54 -41.20
N LEU A 29 -1.34 4.33 -41.78
CA LEU A 29 -1.76 3.15 -41.00
C LEU A 29 -0.76 2.73 -39.92
N ILE A 30 0.54 2.77 -40.25
CA ILE A 30 1.59 2.47 -39.28
C ILE A 30 1.62 3.53 -38.14
N ALA A 31 1.45 4.81 -38.52
CA ALA A 31 1.40 5.89 -37.51
C ALA A 31 0.18 5.77 -36.60
N THR A 32 -1.00 5.46 -37.13
CA THR A 32 -2.23 5.23 -36.37
C THR A 32 -2.10 3.99 -35.46
N LEU A 33 -1.51 2.90 -35.98
CA LEU A 33 -1.26 1.71 -35.20
C LEU A 33 -0.25 1.97 -34.07
N ALA A 34 0.80 2.74 -34.36
CA ALA A 34 1.78 3.15 -33.34
C ALA A 34 1.11 4.01 -32.24
N VAL A 35 0.30 5.00 -32.64
CA VAL A 35 -0.48 5.79 -31.67
C VAL A 35 -1.40 4.89 -30.84
N TRP A 36 -2.08 3.93 -31.46
CA TRP A 36 -2.97 3.00 -30.74
C TRP A 36 -2.21 2.05 -29.78
N LEU A 37 -1.04 1.57 -30.20
CA LEU A 37 -0.20 0.68 -29.38
C LEU A 37 0.53 1.42 -28.22
N PHE A 38 0.89 2.69 -28.43
CA PHE A 38 1.65 3.48 -27.45
C PHE A 38 0.80 4.49 -26.69
N ALA A 39 -0.39 4.85 -27.15
CA ALA A 39 -1.35 5.64 -26.40
C ALA A 39 -2.01 4.75 -25.33
N LYS A 40 -1.26 4.37 -24.30
CA LYS A 40 -1.90 3.89 -23.07
C LYS A 40 -2.77 5.04 -22.55
N PRO A 41 -4.06 4.81 -22.26
CA PRO A 41 -4.85 5.83 -21.63
C PRO A 41 -4.08 6.25 -20.35
N ILE A 42 -3.79 7.54 -20.23
CA ILE A 42 -3.33 8.11 -18.96
C ILE A 42 -4.56 7.97 -18.06
N VAL A 43 -4.63 6.89 -17.30
CA VAL A 43 -5.58 6.77 -16.22
C VAL A 43 -5.11 7.81 -15.21
N LEU A 44 -5.78 8.95 -15.20
CA LEU A 44 -5.69 9.91 -14.10
C LEU A 44 -6.30 9.19 -12.89
N THR A 45 -5.51 8.39 -12.20
CA THR A 45 -5.88 7.86 -10.90
C THR A 45 -5.93 9.06 -9.97
N THR A 46 -7.14 9.56 -9.75
CA THR A 46 -7.35 10.53 -8.68
C THR A 46 -7.02 9.80 -7.37
N ASN A 47 -6.04 10.32 -6.66
CA ASN A 47 -5.64 9.82 -5.33
C ASN A 47 -6.70 10.26 -4.32
N THR A 48 -7.95 9.77 -4.50
CA THR A 48 -9.09 10.17 -3.69
C THR A 48 -9.22 9.24 -2.50
N ILE A 49 -9.13 9.84 -1.32
CA ILE A 49 -9.50 9.18 -0.06
C ILE A 49 -10.98 8.79 -0.15
N PRO A 50 -11.39 7.60 0.33
CA PRO A 50 -12.80 7.22 0.38
C PRO A 50 -13.65 8.26 1.12
N THR A 51 -14.86 8.49 0.62
CA THR A 51 -15.78 9.53 1.14
C THR A 51 -16.02 9.38 2.64
N GLY A 52 -15.85 10.48 3.37
CA GLY A 52 -16.07 10.55 4.82
C GLY A 52 -14.86 10.18 5.67
N PHE A 53 -13.68 10.15 5.05
CA PHE A 53 -12.37 10.06 5.73
C PHE A 53 -11.47 11.20 5.25
N SER A 54 -10.60 11.68 6.13
CA SER A 54 -9.66 12.78 5.83
C SER A 54 -8.20 12.40 5.98
N VAL A 55 -7.90 11.28 6.65
CA VAL A 55 -6.54 10.84 6.98
C VAL A 55 -6.29 9.48 6.35
N GLN A 56 -5.22 9.35 5.57
CA GLN A 56 -4.84 8.09 4.95
C GLN A 56 -3.37 7.75 5.20
N GLY A 57 -3.08 6.46 5.13
CA GLY A 57 -1.73 5.94 5.28
C GLY A 57 -1.51 4.63 4.56
N VAL A 58 -0.28 4.16 4.61
CA VAL A 58 0.16 2.96 3.89
C VAL A 58 0.87 1.98 4.82
N ALA A 59 0.81 0.69 4.47
CA ALA A 59 1.60 -0.36 5.09
C ALA A 59 2.79 -0.70 4.18
N ILE A 60 3.99 -0.75 4.76
CA ILE A 60 5.25 -0.93 4.05
C ILE A 60 6.06 -2.05 4.72
N ASN A 61 6.68 -2.88 3.89
CA ASN A 61 7.65 -3.89 4.31
C ASN A 61 8.83 -3.91 3.33
N GLN A 62 9.84 -4.71 3.60
CA GLN A 62 11.05 -4.80 2.74
C GLN A 62 10.77 -5.20 1.29
N THR A 63 9.66 -5.91 1.01
CA THR A 63 9.29 -6.28 -0.36
C THR A 63 8.68 -5.13 -1.15
N SER A 64 8.35 -4.02 -0.48
CA SER A 64 7.86 -2.79 -1.13
C SER A 64 8.94 -2.07 -1.97
N GLY A 65 10.20 -2.52 -1.90
CA GLY A 65 11.31 -1.92 -2.62
C GLY A 65 11.68 -0.52 -2.13
N TYR A 66 12.22 0.30 -3.02
CA TYR A 66 12.54 1.68 -2.68
C TYR A 66 11.28 2.54 -2.59
N VAL A 67 11.04 3.14 -1.43
CA VAL A 67 9.91 4.04 -1.17
C VAL A 67 10.41 5.47 -0.97
N ASP A 68 9.88 6.42 -1.75
CA ASP A 68 10.08 7.85 -1.53
C ASP A 68 9.00 8.40 -0.58
N TYR A 69 9.32 8.49 0.70
CA TYR A 69 8.40 8.97 1.75
C TYR A 69 7.98 10.42 1.57
N ARG A 70 8.84 11.28 0.99
CA ARG A 70 8.46 12.67 0.68
C ARG A 70 7.42 12.70 -0.44
N HIS A 71 7.58 11.83 -1.43
CA HIS A 71 6.58 11.67 -2.48
C HIS A 71 5.24 11.17 -1.92
N LEU A 72 5.25 10.22 -0.98
CA LEU A 72 4.02 9.79 -0.30
C LEU A 72 3.35 10.95 0.43
N ALA A 73 4.09 11.70 1.26
CA ALA A 73 3.57 12.84 2.00
C ALA A 73 2.99 13.93 1.07
N SER A 74 3.70 14.27 -0.02
CA SER A 74 3.22 15.26 -1.00
C SER A 74 2.00 14.81 -1.82
N ASN A 75 1.64 13.53 -1.74
CA ASN A 75 0.45 12.95 -2.38
C ASN A 75 -0.63 12.56 -1.35
N GLY A 76 -0.66 13.22 -0.20
CA GLY A 76 -1.73 13.11 0.78
C GLY A 76 -1.67 11.88 1.68
N VAL A 77 -0.50 11.24 1.83
CA VAL A 77 -0.29 10.22 2.84
C VAL A 77 0.13 10.90 4.15
N ASP A 78 -0.58 10.62 5.23
CA ASP A 78 -0.36 11.23 6.55
C ASP A 78 0.46 10.32 7.47
N TYR A 79 0.36 9.01 7.27
CA TYR A 79 1.04 8.03 8.12
C TYR A 79 1.53 6.81 7.36
N VAL A 80 2.52 6.15 7.95
CA VAL A 80 3.01 4.86 7.47
C VAL A 80 3.12 3.86 8.63
N TYR A 81 2.72 2.63 8.36
CA TYR A 81 3.03 1.51 9.20
C TYR A 81 4.14 0.68 8.57
N LEU A 82 5.20 0.43 9.33
CA LEU A 82 6.37 -0.33 8.88
C LEU A 82 6.37 -1.71 9.55
N ARG A 83 6.44 -2.77 8.76
CA ARG A 83 6.66 -4.10 9.32
C ARG A 83 8.06 -4.12 9.95
N ALA A 84 8.11 -4.46 11.23
CA ALA A 84 9.36 -4.54 11.99
C ALA A 84 9.85 -5.98 12.09
N THR A 85 8.99 -6.86 12.62
CA THR A 85 9.37 -8.25 12.88
C THR A 85 8.24 -9.23 12.55
N THR A 86 8.61 -10.49 12.33
CA THR A 86 7.67 -11.63 12.20
C THR A 86 8.07 -12.70 13.20
N GLY A 87 7.18 -12.95 14.19
CA GLY A 87 7.50 -13.86 15.28
C GLY A 87 8.85 -13.52 15.92
N THR A 88 9.75 -14.52 15.93
CA THR A 88 11.16 -14.39 16.30
C THR A 88 12.12 -14.80 15.18
N SER A 89 11.59 -15.04 13.97
CA SER A 89 12.34 -15.61 12.86
C SER A 89 12.82 -14.57 11.85
N PHE A 90 12.27 -13.36 11.88
CA PHE A 90 12.51 -12.38 10.84
C PHE A 90 12.46 -10.94 11.35
N VAL A 91 13.45 -10.16 10.95
CA VAL A 91 13.50 -8.69 11.09
C VAL A 91 13.47 -8.08 9.69
N ASP A 92 12.68 -7.06 9.49
CA ASP A 92 12.69 -6.31 8.22
C ASP A 92 13.96 -5.46 8.15
N ASP A 93 14.88 -5.82 7.24
CA ASP A 93 16.19 -5.19 7.08
C ASP A 93 16.09 -3.68 6.80
N SER A 94 14.99 -3.25 6.21
CA SER A 94 14.76 -1.85 5.87
C SER A 94 14.11 -1.04 7.01
N TYR A 95 13.67 -1.68 8.10
CA TYR A 95 12.85 -1.04 9.13
C TYR A 95 13.45 0.25 9.66
N GLN A 96 14.70 0.20 10.16
CA GLN A 96 15.33 1.36 10.79
C GLN A 96 15.57 2.52 9.81
N SER A 97 16.01 2.20 8.59
CA SER A 97 16.22 3.22 7.55
C SER A 97 14.89 3.82 7.09
N SER A 98 13.86 3.00 6.92
CA SER A 98 12.50 3.40 6.57
C SER A 98 11.88 4.29 7.65
N TYR A 99 12.04 3.92 8.92
CA TYR A 99 11.60 4.74 10.05
C TYR A 99 12.19 6.15 10.01
N ASN A 100 13.52 6.26 9.86
CA ASN A 100 14.19 7.55 9.82
C ASN A 100 13.75 8.40 8.63
N ARG A 101 13.59 7.79 7.46
CA ARG A 101 13.16 8.49 6.22
C ARG A 101 11.71 8.93 6.29
N ALA A 102 10.80 8.09 6.84
CA ALA A 102 9.40 8.44 7.04
C ALA A 102 9.26 9.61 8.03
N ARG A 103 9.98 9.57 9.14
CA ARG A 103 10.03 10.67 10.13
C ARG A 103 10.57 11.96 9.53
N SER A 104 11.62 11.88 8.70
CA SER A 104 12.17 13.04 7.98
C SER A 104 11.21 13.62 6.94
N ALA A 105 10.26 12.83 6.45
CA ALA A 105 9.17 13.27 5.58
C ALA A 105 7.94 13.77 6.37
N GLN A 106 8.04 13.90 7.71
CA GLN A 106 6.97 14.35 8.62
C GLN A 106 5.74 13.41 8.69
N LEU A 107 5.88 12.17 8.24
CA LEU A 107 4.83 11.16 8.40
C LEU A 107 4.77 10.67 9.84
N LYS A 108 3.56 10.42 10.37
CA LYS A 108 3.43 9.63 11.59
C LYS A 108 3.77 8.17 11.28
N VAL A 109 4.53 7.53 12.17
CA VAL A 109 5.01 6.15 11.97
C VAL A 109 4.43 5.23 13.03
N GLY A 110 4.03 4.04 12.61
CA GLY A 110 3.71 2.91 13.47
C GLY A 110 4.53 1.68 13.07
N SER A 111 4.64 0.74 14.00
CA SER A 111 5.32 -0.54 13.80
C SER A 111 4.31 -1.68 13.65
N ILE A 112 4.61 -2.65 12.80
CA ILE A 112 3.84 -3.90 12.70
C ILE A 112 4.69 -5.05 13.21
N GLN A 113 4.15 -5.77 14.19
CA GLN A 113 4.57 -7.12 14.58
C GLN A 113 3.68 -8.13 13.86
N VAL A 114 4.23 -9.00 13.06
CA VAL A 114 3.50 -10.16 12.55
C VAL A 114 3.49 -11.22 13.65
N TYR A 115 2.30 -11.56 14.12
CA TYR A 115 2.12 -12.54 15.18
C TYR A 115 2.50 -13.94 14.71
N ASP A 116 3.13 -14.73 15.57
CA ASP A 116 3.43 -16.14 15.35
C ASP A 116 2.85 -16.97 16.51
N ALA A 117 1.82 -17.75 16.23
CA ALA A 117 1.14 -18.55 17.24
C ALA A 117 1.99 -19.70 17.80
N SER A 118 3.07 -20.07 17.15
CA SER A 118 3.97 -21.16 17.60
C SER A 118 5.00 -20.72 18.63
N VAL A 119 5.20 -19.41 18.80
CA VAL A 119 6.23 -18.83 19.67
C VAL A 119 5.61 -18.20 20.91
N ASP A 120 6.25 -18.34 22.07
CA ASP A 120 5.79 -17.72 23.31
C ASP A 120 5.72 -16.20 23.23
N ALA A 121 4.70 -15.62 23.92
CA ALA A 121 4.46 -14.19 23.93
C ALA A 121 5.65 -13.38 24.44
N SER A 122 6.30 -13.84 25.52
CA SER A 122 7.48 -13.16 26.09
C SER A 122 8.66 -13.17 25.16
N THR A 123 8.88 -14.27 24.46
CA THR A 123 9.97 -14.42 23.49
C THR A 123 9.75 -13.53 22.27
N GLN A 124 8.53 -13.48 21.73
CA GLN A 124 8.18 -12.56 20.63
C GLN A 124 8.29 -11.09 21.06
N ALA A 125 7.80 -10.76 22.27
CA ALA A 125 7.89 -9.39 22.79
C ALA A 125 9.34 -8.95 22.93
N GLN A 126 10.21 -9.79 23.52
CA GLN A 126 11.62 -9.45 23.69
C GLN A 126 12.30 -9.26 22.32
N TYR A 127 12.02 -10.16 21.36
CA TYR A 127 12.57 -10.05 20.00
C TYR A 127 12.15 -8.74 19.32
N PHE A 128 10.88 -8.34 19.44
CA PHE A 128 10.40 -7.05 18.93
C PHE A 128 11.11 -5.89 19.62
N ILE A 129 11.22 -5.90 20.95
CA ILE A 129 11.87 -4.84 21.73
C ILE A 129 13.34 -4.67 21.32
N ASP A 130 14.08 -5.75 21.20
CA ASP A 130 15.50 -5.74 20.85
C ASP A 130 15.76 -5.17 19.44
N ASN A 131 14.87 -5.42 18.49
CA ASN A 131 15.05 -5.00 17.10
C ASN A 131 14.44 -3.62 16.79
N VAL A 132 13.39 -3.22 17.49
CA VAL A 132 12.70 -1.93 17.31
C VAL A 132 13.28 -0.85 18.20
N GLY A 133 13.61 -1.19 19.45
CA GLY A 133 14.11 -0.24 20.45
C GLY A 133 13.16 0.94 20.58
N ASN A 134 13.70 2.15 20.62
CA ASN A 134 12.91 3.39 20.74
C ASN A 134 12.23 3.85 19.42
N ARG A 135 12.37 3.09 18.34
CA ARG A 135 11.79 3.43 17.02
C ARG A 135 10.42 2.82 16.81
N VAL A 136 9.65 2.61 17.86
CA VAL A 136 8.28 2.05 17.76
C VAL A 136 7.30 2.99 17.04
N GLY A 137 7.62 4.28 16.97
CA GLY A 137 6.78 5.30 16.30
C GLY A 137 5.76 5.96 17.21
N GLN A 138 4.95 6.85 16.63
CA GLN A 138 3.91 7.60 17.36
C GLN A 138 2.57 6.87 17.39
N LEU A 139 2.27 6.07 16.36
CA LEU A 139 1.01 5.35 16.25
C LEU A 139 0.97 4.12 17.18
N PRO A 140 -0.22 3.57 17.45
CA PRO A 140 -0.35 2.29 18.14
C PRO A 140 0.50 1.19 17.48
N ILE A 141 0.99 0.24 18.27
CA ILE A 141 1.68 -0.94 17.72
C ILE A 141 0.63 -1.82 17.04
N ALA A 142 0.85 -2.19 15.79
CA ALA A 142 -0.06 -3.05 15.05
C ALA A 142 0.40 -4.52 15.13
N PHE A 143 -0.53 -5.42 15.45
CA PHE A 143 -0.31 -6.86 15.37
C PHE A 143 -1.03 -7.40 14.13
N TYR A 144 -0.27 -7.83 13.13
CA TYR A 144 -0.86 -8.51 11.98
C TYR A 144 -1.17 -9.95 12.35
N VAL A 145 -2.46 -10.30 12.28
CA VAL A 145 -2.99 -11.59 12.72
C VAL A 145 -3.86 -12.18 11.61
N THR A 146 -3.56 -13.41 11.22
CA THR A 146 -4.32 -14.18 10.24
C THR A 146 -5.16 -15.28 10.89
N ASP A 147 -6.10 -15.83 10.16
CA ASP A 147 -7.08 -16.79 10.66
C ASP A 147 -6.43 -18.06 11.24
N ASN A 148 -5.42 -18.60 10.53
CA ASN A 148 -4.68 -19.79 10.95
C ASN A 148 -3.79 -19.61 12.19
N GLN A 149 -3.64 -18.38 12.68
CA GLN A 149 -2.84 -18.07 13.87
C GLN A 149 -3.68 -18.04 15.15
N ILE A 150 -5.00 -18.17 15.05
CA ILE A 150 -5.96 -18.09 16.16
C ILE A 150 -6.90 -19.29 16.21
N ASP A 151 -6.42 -20.46 15.80
CA ASP A 151 -7.23 -21.70 15.72
C ASP A 151 -7.53 -22.30 17.10
N THR A 152 -6.78 -21.93 18.13
CA THR A 152 -6.94 -22.44 19.50
C THR A 152 -7.06 -21.32 20.52
N GLN A 153 -7.72 -21.59 21.65
CA GLN A 153 -7.77 -20.64 22.76
C GLN A 153 -6.36 -20.29 23.25
N ALA A 154 -5.45 -21.25 23.31
CA ALA A 154 -4.05 -21.02 23.72
C ALA A 154 -3.32 -20.04 22.81
N SER A 155 -3.58 -20.04 21.50
CA SER A 155 -3.00 -19.06 20.56
C SER A 155 -3.59 -17.66 20.78
N ILE A 156 -4.88 -17.57 21.08
CA ILE A 156 -5.54 -16.30 21.40
C ILE A 156 -5.02 -15.71 22.72
N ASP A 157 -4.86 -16.53 23.75
CA ASP A 157 -4.31 -16.13 25.05
C ASP A 157 -2.85 -15.65 24.92
N ARG A 158 -2.07 -16.31 24.07
CA ARG A 158 -0.69 -15.91 23.75
C ARG A 158 -0.65 -14.56 23.04
N LEU A 159 -1.54 -14.31 22.09
CA LEU A 159 -1.68 -13.00 21.45
C LEU A 159 -2.05 -11.92 22.47
N ALA A 160 -3.03 -12.17 23.33
CA ALA A 160 -3.44 -11.24 24.38
C ALA A 160 -2.26 -10.91 25.34
N LYS A 161 -1.47 -11.91 25.70
CA LYS A 161 -0.29 -11.73 26.54
C LYS A 161 0.80 -10.91 25.84
N LEU A 162 1.05 -11.16 24.55
CA LEU A 162 1.99 -10.40 23.73
C LEU A 162 1.59 -8.92 23.66
N ILE A 163 0.33 -8.64 23.38
CA ILE A 163 -0.26 -7.30 23.40
C ILE A 163 0.01 -6.62 24.75
N GLN A 164 -0.31 -7.30 25.86
CA GLN A 164 -0.11 -6.76 27.20
C GLN A 164 1.35 -6.39 27.49
N ILE A 165 2.29 -7.26 27.11
CA ILE A 165 3.73 -7.01 27.35
C ILE A 165 4.19 -5.78 26.57
N LEU A 166 3.87 -5.67 25.27
CA LEU A 166 4.32 -4.55 24.47
C LEU A 166 3.61 -3.23 24.85
N ASN A 167 2.32 -3.28 25.19
CA ASN A 167 1.62 -2.10 25.74
C ASN A 167 2.29 -1.56 26.99
N THR A 168 2.64 -2.46 27.91
CA THR A 168 3.30 -2.09 29.18
C THR A 168 4.70 -1.54 28.92
N HIS A 169 5.49 -2.21 28.09
CA HIS A 169 6.87 -1.82 27.81
C HIS A 169 6.98 -0.43 27.17
N TYR A 170 6.15 -0.19 26.15
CA TYR A 170 6.19 1.07 25.39
C TYR A 170 5.25 2.15 25.92
N ASN A 171 4.42 1.83 26.90
CA ASN A 171 3.33 2.70 27.38
C ASN A 171 2.47 3.22 26.21
N LYS A 172 2.07 2.33 25.31
CA LYS A 172 1.34 2.64 24.08
C LYS A 172 0.13 1.73 23.89
N SER A 173 -0.88 2.27 23.23
CA SER A 173 -1.98 1.46 22.73
C SER A 173 -1.54 0.56 21.57
N THR A 174 -2.35 -0.45 21.29
CA THR A 174 -2.15 -1.38 20.18
C THR A 174 -3.40 -1.51 19.35
N VAL A 175 -3.24 -1.98 18.12
CA VAL A 175 -4.32 -2.36 17.21
C VAL A 175 -4.07 -3.75 16.65
N ILE A 176 -5.13 -4.53 16.44
CA ILE A 176 -5.06 -5.82 15.75
C ILE A 176 -5.38 -5.57 14.28
N TYR A 177 -4.38 -5.75 13.41
CA TYR A 177 -4.49 -5.62 11.96
C TYR A 177 -4.91 -6.96 11.37
N THR A 178 -6.14 -7.05 10.85
CA THR A 178 -6.74 -8.33 10.48
C THR A 178 -8.00 -8.18 9.63
N THR A 179 -8.58 -9.32 9.25
CA THR A 179 -9.87 -9.39 8.53
C THR A 179 -11.07 -9.32 9.48
N PRO A 180 -12.28 -8.97 8.99
CA PRO A 180 -13.51 -9.01 9.78
C PRO A 180 -13.82 -10.38 10.40
N SER A 181 -13.46 -11.48 9.73
CA SER A 181 -13.62 -12.84 10.25
C SER A 181 -12.82 -13.06 11.53
N VAL A 182 -11.54 -12.71 11.51
CA VAL A 182 -10.64 -12.81 12.67
C VAL A 182 -11.07 -11.86 13.79
N GLN A 183 -11.48 -10.62 13.45
CA GLN A 183 -12.04 -9.70 14.43
C GLN A 183 -13.21 -10.31 15.21
N SER A 184 -14.14 -10.95 14.49
CA SER A 184 -15.31 -11.58 15.11
C SER A 184 -14.93 -12.66 16.13
N LYS A 185 -13.90 -13.45 15.84
CA LYS A 185 -13.37 -14.49 16.76
C LYS A 185 -12.67 -13.86 17.98
N LEU A 186 -11.89 -12.80 17.78
CA LEU A 186 -11.07 -12.21 18.84
C LEU A 186 -11.84 -11.26 19.75
N SER A 187 -12.90 -10.60 19.26
CA SER A 187 -13.58 -9.51 19.95
C SER A 187 -14.29 -9.92 21.25
N SER A 188 -14.56 -11.21 21.44
CA SER A 188 -15.14 -11.76 22.67
C SER A 188 -14.07 -12.04 23.74
N THR A 189 -12.82 -12.26 23.33
CA THR A 189 -11.73 -12.69 24.23
C THR A 189 -10.75 -11.55 24.51
N ILE A 190 -10.39 -10.76 23.49
CA ILE A 190 -9.45 -9.64 23.63
C ILE A 190 -10.26 -8.34 23.70
N SER A 191 -10.48 -7.85 24.93
CA SER A 191 -11.18 -6.59 25.18
C SER A 191 -10.22 -5.41 25.26
N GLY A 192 -10.73 -4.20 24.94
CA GLY A 192 -9.97 -2.95 25.08
C GLY A 192 -8.97 -2.65 23.96
N THR A 193 -8.74 -3.59 23.03
CA THR A 193 -7.89 -3.37 21.87
C THR A 193 -8.76 -2.99 20.66
N LYS A 194 -8.34 -1.97 19.92
CA LYS A 194 -8.98 -1.58 18.67
C LYS A 194 -8.45 -2.41 17.50
N TYR A 195 -9.12 -2.27 16.36
CA TYR A 195 -8.79 -3.03 15.16
C TYR A 195 -8.36 -2.12 14.00
N TRP A 196 -7.50 -2.65 13.18
CA TRP A 196 -7.21 -2.18 11.83
C TRP A 196 -7.75 -3.24 10.87
N LEU A 197 -8.90 -2.96 10.24
CA LEU A 197 -9.57 -3.94 9.39
C LEU A 197 -9.08 -3.89 7.95
N ILE A 198 -8.92 -5.07 7.36
CA ILE A 198 -8.78 -5.24 5.91
C ILE A 198 -10.20 -5.38 5.36
N ASP A 199 -10.77 -4.25 4.92
CA ASP A 199 -12.15 -4.16 4.43
C ASP A 199 -12.23 -3.19 3.24
N THR A 200 -12.24 -3.74 2.03
CA THR A 200 -12.25 -2.98 0.77
C THR A 200 -13.51 -2.14 0.57
N HIS A 201 -14.58 -2.38 1.33
CA HIS A 201 -15.84 -1.63 1.21
C HIS A 201 -15.89 -0.37 2.08
N THR A 202 -14.97 -0.22 3.03
CA THR A 202 -14.90 0.93 3.98
C THR A 202 -16.21 1.25 4.71
N THR A 203 -17.14 0.30 4.77
CA THR A 203 -18.46 0.50 5.34
C THR A 203 -18.49 0.33 6.85
N ASN A 204 -17.53 -0.37 7.43
CA ASN A 204 -17.50 -0.70 8.85
C ASN A 204 -16.83 0.41 9.67
N LYS A 205 -17.57 1.51 9.89
CA LYS A 205 -17.17 2.65 10.72
C LYS A 205 -17.39 2.43 12.23
N SER A 206 -17.45 1.18 12.70
CA SER A 206 -17.54 0.89 14.12
C SER A 206 -16.43 1.58 14.91
N ASN A 207 -16.71 2.09 16.10
CA ASN A 207 -15.72 2.70 16.99
C ASN A 207 -14.65 1.72 17.51
N LYS A 208 -14.86 0.41 17.29
CA LYS A 208 -13.86 -0.64 17.52
C LYS A 208 -12.74 -0.61 16.47
N ASN A 209 -13.02 -0.07 15.29
CA ASN A 209 -12.07 -0.01 14.19
C ASN A 209 -11.36 1.34 14.18
N GLN A 210 -10.05 1.35 14.37
CA GLN A 210 -9.25 2.57 14.36
C GLN A 210 -8.73 2.89 12.97
N PHE A 211 -8.42 1.86 12.19
CA PHE A 211 -7.98 1.98 10.80
C PHE A 211 -8.75 0.99 9.93
N ILE A 212 -8.91 1.32 8.65
CA ILE A 212 -9.54 0.46 7.65
C ILE A 212 -8.67 0.46 6.40
N GLN A 213 -8.09 -0.70 6.04
CA GLN A 213 -7.42 -0.88 4.77
C GLN A 213 -8.47 -1.09 3.69
N TYR A 214 -8.58 -0.13 2.79
CA TYR A 214 -9.59 -0.12 1.75
C TYR A 214 -9.09 -0.62 0.39
N SER A 215 -7.76 -0.72 0.23
CA SER A 215 -7.14 -1.25 -0.99
C SER A 215 -5.82 -1.93 -0.68
N GLU A 216 -5.48 -2.96 -1.46
CA GLU A 216 -4.18 -3.63 -1.41
C GLU A 216 -3.17 -3.01 -2.39
N ASP A 217 -3.66 -2.34 -3.43
CA ASP A 217 -2.86 -1.83 -4.54
C ASP A 217 -3.26 -0.43 -5.00
N HIS A 218 -3.69 0.42 -4.05
CA HIS A 218 -4.04 1.80 -4.36
C HIS A 218 -2.86 2.56 -4.96
N THR A 219 -3.11 3.29 -6.04
CA THR A 219 -2.07 4.06 -6.74
C THR A 219 -1.92 5.43 -6.08
N ILE A 220 -0.75 5.71 -5.54
CA ILE A 220 -0.38 7.00 -4.95
C ILE A 220 0.52 7.76 -5.91
N GLY A 221 0.18 9.02 -6.17
CA GLY A 221 0.87 9.85 -7.14
C GLY A 221 0.46 9.56 -8.59
N SER A 222 1.21 10.09 -9.54
CA SER A 222 0.92 9.99 -10.97
C SER A 222 2.18 9.84 -11.81
N GLY A 223 2.00 9.41 -13.07
CA GLY A 223 3.08 9.27 -14.04
C GLY A 223 4.13 8.22 -13.62
N LEU A 224 5.40 8.51 -13.90
CA LEU A 224 6.52 7.59 -13.64
C LEU A 224 6.83 7.39 -12.14
N LYS A 225 6.33 8.26 -11.28
CA LYS A 225 6.50 8.17 -9.82
C LYS A 225 5.31 7.54 -9.11
N ALA A 226 4.27 7.16 -9.86
CA ALA A 226 3.13 6.46 -9.27
C ALA A 226 3.57 5.13 -8.65
N ILE A 227 3.14 4.89 -7.41
CA ILE A 227 3.44 3.66 -6.67
C ILE A 227 2.14 3.02 -6.18
N LYS A 228 2.07 1.70 -6.26
CA LYS A 228 0.93 0.93 -5.73
C LYS A 228 1.26 0.37 -4.37
N MET A 229 0.37 0.58 -3.40
CA MET A 229 0.58 0.17 -2.00
C MET A 229 -0.72 -0.20 -1.30
N PRO A 230 -0.66 -1.08 -0.28
CA PRO A 230 -1.77 -1.25 0.66
C PRO A 230 -2.05 0.07 1.36
N THR A 231 -3.26 0.58 1.17
CA THR A 231 -3.65 1.90 1.66
C THR A 231 -4.85 1.80 2.60
N SER A 232 -4.78 2.54 3.69
CA SER A 232 -5.76 2.56 4.75
C SER A 232 -6.19 3.98 5.08
N VAL A 233 -7.38 4.10 5.66
CA VAL A 233 -7.86 5.34 6.25
C VAL A 233 -7.91 5.22 7.77
N PHE A 234 -7.76 6.35 8.46
CA PHE A 234 -8.05 6.46 9.88
C PHE A 234 -9.55 6.69 10.08
N ASN A 235 -10.17 5.90 10.96
CA ASN A 235 -11.60 5.98 11.26
C ASN A 235 -11.87 6.96 12.40
N GLY A 236 -11.64 8.21 12.14
CA GLY A 236 -11.84 9.32 13.07
C GLY A 236 -11.59 10.66 12.38
N THR A 237 -11.58 11.73 13.15
CA THR A 237 -11.29 13.08 12.69
C THR A 237 -9.77 13.33 12.65
N GLU A 238 -9.32 14.34 11.90
CA GLU A 238 -7.92 14.79 11.88
C GLU A 238 -7.43 15.12 13.29
N LYS A 239 -8.24 15.79 14.10
CA LYS A 239 -7.90 16.11 15.48
C LYS A 239 -7.66 14.87 16.33
N GLU A 240 -8.52 13.87 16.22
CA GLU A 240 -8.34 12.58 16.92
C GLU A 240 -7.08 11.86 16.44
N PHE A 241 -6.74 11.99 15.15
CA PHE A 241 -5.50 11.44 14.61
C PHE A 241 -4.27 12.16 15.15
N GLU A 242 -4.30 13.49 15.26
CA GLU A 242 -3.20 14.26 15.85
C GLU A 242 -2.95 13.89 17.31
N ASP A 243 -4.00 13.61 18.07
CA ASP A 243 -3.95 13.25 19.49
C ASP A 243 -3.59 11.77 19.76
N ILE A 244 -3.43 10.92 18.71
CA ILE A 244 -3.01 9.52 18.87
C ILE A 244 -1.62 9.43 19.53
N LYS A 245 -1.57 8.60 20.59
CA LYS A 245 -0.35 8.29 21.35
C LYS A 245 -0.01 6.80 21.30
#